data_064be22db803dc7f31483a79e5e78d35
#
_entry.id   064be22db803dc7f31483a79e5e78d35
#
_cell.length_a   1.000
_cell.length_b   1.000
_cell.length_c   1.000
_cell.angle_alpha   90.00
_cell.angle_beta   90.00
_cell.angle_gamma   90.00
#
_symmetry.space_group_name_H-M   'P 1'
#
loop_
_entity.id
_entity.type
_entity.pdbx_description
1 polymer ?
#
loop_
_entity_poly.entity_id
_entity_poly.type
_entity_poly.pdbx_seq_one_letter_code
_entity_poly.pdbx_strand_id
1 'polypeptide(L)'
;MDIQPHDSFFKQIFSDPKRVKLLLDIFAKDIGQDIHSIKPVNTEKFSSKSQKFMLDLLFSCKVEDQDAYIRIVLEHKSYLDKELPIQLLYYNAAIWEETIKEKEYYPPIINIVFYHGKGDWNIPTSLPVVKNTKLEKYTSKLNYILIDLNKISDEDIISETHQDICMLWAILTMKHIFDSIES
;
A
#
# COMPACT_ATOMS: atom_id res chain seq x y z
N MET A 1 10.84 -6.46 18.97
CA MET A 1 10.63 -6.49 17.50
C MET A 1 11.72 -5.63 16.91
N ASP A 2 12.65 -6.25 16.21
CA ASP A 2 13.70 -5.47 15.53
C ASP A 2 13.04 -4.78 14.34
N ILE A 3 12.89 -3.46 14.44
CA ILE A 3 12.47 -2.64 13.31
C ILE A 3 13.63 -2.72 12.32
N GLN A 4 13.41 -3.31 11.17
CA GLN A 4 14.43 -3.36 10.14
C GLN A 4 14.73 -1.92 9.67
N PRO A 5 15.99 -1.54 9.49
CA PRO A 5 16.36 -0.16 9.08
C PRO A 5 15.61 0.29 7.82
N HIS A 6 15.25 -0.64 6.96
CA HIS A 6 14.52 -0.39 5.70
C HIS A 6 13.08 0.05 5.92
N ASP A 7 12.37 -0.51 6.92
CA ASP A 7 11.00 -0.12 7.27
C ASP A 7 10.95 1.31 7.78
N SER A 8 11.93 1.67 8.63
CA SER A 8 12.07 3.04 9.14
C SER A 8 12.30 4.04 8.01
N PHE A 9 13.20 3.71 7.09
CA PHE A 9 13.53 4.56 5.96
C PHE A 9 12.34 4.73 5.01
N PHE A 10 11.67 3.63 4.66
CA PHE A 10 10.44 3.67 3.85
C PHE A 10 9.38 4.56 4.49
N LYS A 11 9.10 4.34 5.77
CA LYS A 11 8.11 5.14 6.51
C LYS A 11 8.47 6.62 6.53
N GLN A 12 9.74 6.95 6.73
CA GLN A 12 10.20 8.33 6.72
C GLN A 12 9.98 9.01 5.36
N ILE A 13 10.28 8.32 4.26
CA ILE A 13 10.13 8.86 2.91
C ILE A 13 8.67 9.00 2.53
N PHE A 14 7.87 7.95 2.72
CA PHE A 14 6.47 7.91 2.29
C PHE A 14 5.47 8.42 3.35
N SER A 15 5.94 8.96 4.48
CA SER A 15 5.07 9.72 5.40
C SER A 15 4.69 11.10 4.87
N ASP A 16 5.40 11.63 3.85
CA ASP A 16 5.08 12.90 3.21
C ASP A 16 3.90 12.73 2.22
N PRO A 17 2.77 13.42 2.44
CA PRO A 17 1.61 13.35 1.55
C PRO A 17 1.91 13.72 0.09
N LYS A 18 2.90 14.59 -0.15
CA LYS A 18 3.31 14.97 -1.51
C LYS A 18 3.93 13.79 -2.26
N ARG A 19 4.75 12.99 -1.57
CA ARG A 19 5.35 11.78 -2.14
C ARG A 19 4.33 10.68 -2.34
N VAL A 20 3.34 10.57 -1.43
CA VAL A 20 2.21 9.65 -1.64
C VAL A 20 1.42 10.05 -2.89
N LYS A 21 1.16 11.35 -3.07
CA LYS A 21 0.49 11.83 -4.28
C LYS A 21 1.30 11.50 -5.54
N LEU A 22 2.60 11.76 -5.53
CA LEU A 22 3.48 11.44 -6.65
C LEU A 22 3.51 9.93 -6.93
N LEU A 23 3.56 9.08 -5.88
CA LEU A 23 3.49 7.63 -6.02
C LEU A 23 2.20 7.19 -6.73
N LEU A 24 1.07 7.78 -6.34
CA LEU A 24 -0.22 7.49 -6.96
C LEU A 24 -0.28 7.95 -8.41
N ASP A 25 0.21 9.13 -8.71
CA ASP A 25 0.22 9.68 -10.07
C ASP A 25 1.07 8.84 -11.03
N ILE A 26 2.13 8.22 -10.52
CA ILE A 26 3.03 7.37 -11.31
C ILE A 26 2.47 5.95 -11.46
N PHE A 27 2.08 5.32 -10.35
CA PHE A 27 1.81 3.88 -10.30
C PHE A 27 0.31 3.52 -10.21
N ALA A 28 -0.56 4.49 -9.98
CA ALA A 28 -2.01 4.32 -9.89
C ALA A 28 -2.72 5.35 -10.78
N LYS A 29 -2.29 5.44 -12.04
CA LYS A 29 -2.71 6.48 -13.00
C LYS A 29 -4.22 6.57 -13.24
N ASP A 30 -4.93 5.47 -13.04
CA ASP A 30 -6.38 5.36 -13.16
C ASP A 30 -7.16 6.12 -12.10
N ILE A 31 -6.56 6.33 -10.92
CA ILE A 31 -7.19 7.03 -9.79
C ILE A 31 -6.34 8.17 -9.23
N GLY A 32 -5.03 8.16 -9.49
CA GLY A 32 -4.10 9.10 -8.88
C GLY A 32 -4.49 10.56 -9.08
N GLN A 33 -4.91 10.92 -10.29
CA GLN A 33 -5.28 12.30 -10.64
C GLN A 33 -6.52 12.83 -9.88
N ASP A 34 -7.43 11.93 -9.50
CA ASP A 34 -8.67 12.29 -8.80
C ASP A 34 -8.48 12.40 -7.29
N ILE A 35 -7.32 11.95 -6.79
CA ILE A 35 -7.01 11.95 -5.35
C ILE A 35 -6.38 13.29 -4.94
N HIS A 36 -6.98 13.91 -3.91
CA HIS A 36 -6.48 15.15 -3.31
C HIS A 36 -6.68 15.18 -1.79
N SER A 37 -6.23 16.26 -1.16
CA SER A 37 -6.39 16.48 0.30
C SER A 37 -5.81 15.34 1.15
N ILE A 38 -4.68 14.75 0.73
CA ILE A 38 -4.01 13.66 1.44
C ILE A 38 -3.46 14.18 2.77
N LYS A 39 -3.79 13.48 3.87
CA LYS A 39 -3.33 13.81 5.22
C LYS A 39 -2.94 12.53 5.96
N PRO A 40 -1.81 12.51 6.69
CA PRO A 40 -1.44 11.36 7.49
C PRO A 40 -2.45 11.12 8.61
N VAL A 41 -2.70 9.86 8.92
CA VAL A 41 -3.60 9.43 9.99
C VAL A 41 -2.79 8.68 11.04
N ASN A 42 -3.00 9.01 12.33
CA ASN A 42 -2.37 8.24 13.41
C ASN A 42 -2.95 6.82 13.44
N THR A 43 -2.06 5.84 13.27
CA THR A 43 -2.43 4.42 13.17
C THR A 43 -2.59 3.74 14.54
N GLU A 44 -2.14 4.34 15.64
CA GLU A 44 -2.22 3.76 16.98
C GLU A 44 -3.65 3.44 17.41
N LYS A 45 -4.60 4.29 17.03
CA LYS A 45 -6.03 4.10 17.34
C LYS A 45 -6.66 2.86 16.68
N PHE A 46 -6.02 2.32 15.64
CA PHE A 46 -6.49 1.13 14.91
C PHE A 46 -5.80 -0.16 15.37
N SER A 47 -4.78 -0.06 16.23
CA SER A 47 -3.92 -1.18 16.62
C SER A 47 -4.45 -2.00 17.79
N SER A 48 -5.44 -1.52 18.54
CA SER A 48 -5.86 -2.09 19.83
C SER A 48 -6.41 -3.53 19.78
N LYS A 49 -6.84 -4.01 18.62
CA LYS A 49 -7.38 -5.37 18.44
C LYS A 49 -6.52 -6.31 17.59
N SER A 50 -5.52 -5.79 16.91
CA SER A 50 -4.68 -6.55 16.00
C SER A 50 -3.20 -6.40 16.33
N GLN A 51 -2.79 -6.81 17.53
CA GLN A 51 -1.38 -6.74 17.98
C GLN A 51 -0.37 -7.43 17.05
N LYS A 52 -0.82 -8.17 16.04
CA LYS A 52 0.03 -8.95 15.14
C LYS A 52 0.45 -8.23 13.87
N PHE A 53 -0.21 -7.13 13.52
CA PHE A 53 0.01 -6.47 12.23
C PHE A 53 0.23 -4.97 12.45
N MET A 54 1.41 -4.47 12.11
CA MET A 54 1.67 -3.04 12.10
C MET A 54 1.08 -2.42 10.85
N LEU A 55 0.24 -1.40 11.02
CA LEU A 55 -0.15 -0.50 9.93
C LEU A 55 1.07 0.31 9.52
N ASP A 56 1.54 0.12 8.29
CA ASP A 56 2.74 0.83 7.86
C ASP A 56 2.47 2.32 7.67
N LEU A 57 1.62 2.68 6.74
CA LEU A 57 1.23 4.08 6.49
C LEU A 57 -0.27 4.15 6.17
N LEU A 58 -0.96 5.10 6.80
CA LEU A 58 -2.37 5.38 6.56
C LEU A 58 -2.58 6.87 6.33
N PHE A 59 -3.34 7.20 5.30
CA PHE A 59 -3.72 8.57 4.97
C PHE A 59 -5.22 8.66 4.77
N SER A 60 -5.82 9.76 5.20
CA SER A 60 -7.14 10.18 4.72
C SER A 60 -6.96 10.99 3.44
N CYS A 61 -7.89 10.89 2.52
CA CYS A 61 -7.89 11.66 1.28
C CYS A 61 -9.31 11.93 0.81
N LYS A 62 -9.43 12.68 -0.27
CA LYS A 62 -10.66 12.79 -1.06
C LYS A 62 -10.40 12.28 -2.46
N VAL A 63 -11.38 11.56 -3.00
CA VAL A 63 -11.47 11.20 -4.41
C VAL A 63 -12.68 11.93 -4.95
N GLU A 64 -12.48 12.89 -5.85
CA GLU A 64 -13.48 13.92 -6.13
C GLU A 64 -13.92 14.57 -4.80
N ASP A 65 -15.20 14.46 -4.42
CA ASP A 65 -15.73 14.99 -3.15
C ASP A 65 -15.94 13.92 -2.07
N GLN A 66 -15.66 12.65 -2.37
CA GLN A 66 -15.86 11.55 -1.45
C GLN A 66 -14.64 11.32 -0.57
N ASP A 67 -14.86 11.20 0.74
CA ASP A 67 -13.82 10.79 1.69
C ASP A 67 -13.39 9.34 1.43
N ALA A 68 -12.08 9.11 1.42
CA ALA A 68 -11.47 7.80 1.27
C ALA A 68 -10.21 7.68 2.16
N TYR A 69 -9.66 6.48 2.24
CA TYR A 69 -8.38 6.22 2.87
C TYR A 69 -7.40 5.58 1.89
N ILE A 70 -6.12 5.97 1.99
CA ILE A 70 -5.01 5.32 1.29
C ILE A 70 -4.20 4.59 2.35
N ARG A 71 -3.94 3.33 2.13
CA ARG A 71 -3.07 2.51 2.95
C ARG A 71 -1.93 1.97 2.12
N ILE A 72 -0.71 2.22 2.57
CA ILE A 72 0.50 1.70 1.92
C ILE A 72 1.10 0.62 2.82
N VAL A 73 1.34 -0.54 2.25
CA VAL A 73 1.98 -1.70 2.89
C VAL A 73 3.29 -1.98 2.18
N LEU A 74 4.37 -2.03 2.94
CA LEU A 74 5.67 -2.46 2.45
C LEU A 74 5.81 -3.98 2.62
N GLU A 75 5.90 -4.70 1.52
CA GLU A 75 6.12 -6.15 1.52
C GLU A 75 7.55 -6.44 1.00
N HIS A 76 8.43 -6.86 1.91
CA HIS A 76 9.86 -7.07 1.63
C HIS A 76 10.34 -8.49 1.90
N LYS A 77 9.44 -9.44 2.14
CA LYS A 77 9.79 -10.82 2.44
C LYS A 77 10.38 -11.51 1.22
N SER A 78 11.40 -12.34 1.45
CA SER A 78 11.98 -13.21 0.42
C SER A 78 11.01 -14.29 -0.09
N TYR A 79 9.90 -14.50 0.59
CA TYR A 79 8.78 -15.36 0.19
C TYR A 79 7.48 -14.58 0.21
N LEU A 80 6.56 -14.95 -0.67
CA LEU A 80 5.26 -14.31 -0.77
C LEU A 80 4.36 -14.74 0.38
N ASP A 81 3.82 -13.79 1.10
CA ASP A 81 2.86 -14.03 2.18
C ASP A 81 1.46 -14.23 1.60
N LYS A 82 1.05 -15.49 1.43
CA LYS A 82 -0.30 -15.82 0.93
C LYS A 82 -1.43 -15.33 1.83
N GLU A 83 -1.12 -14.96 3.08
CA GLU A 83 -2.09 -14.40 4.02
C GLU A 83 -2.27 -12.88 3.82
N LEU A 84 -1.44 -12.23 3.02
CA LEU A 84 -1.51 -10.79 2.79
C LEU A 84 -2.93 -10.28 2.43
N PRO A 85 -3.68 -10.91 1.51
CA PRO A 85 -5.04 -10.45 1.22
C PRO A 85 -5.98 -10.51 2.42
N ILE A 86 -5.81 -11.53 3.28
CA ILE A 86 -6.59 -11.65 4.52
C ILE A 86 -6.17 -10.54 5.50
N GLN A 87 -4.89 -10.27 5.61
CA GLN A 87 -4.37 -9.17 6.43
C GLN A 87 -4.92 -7.82 5.97
N LEU A 88 -4.98 -7.58 4.65
CA LEU A 88 -5.57 -6.37 4.09
C LEU A 88 -7.04 -6.21 4.48
N LEU A 89 -7.83 -7.29 4.42
CA LEU A 89 -9.24 -7.27 4.85
C LEU A 89 -9.39 -6.99 6.35
N TYR A 90 -8.55 -7.59 7.20
CA TYR A 90 -8.55 -7.31 8.64
C TYR A 90 -8.33 -5.82 8.94
N TYR A 91 -7.39 -5.22 8.26
CA TYR A 91 -7.11 -3.79 8.46
C TYR A 91 -8.20 -2.90 7.93
N ASN A 92 -8.78 -3.25 6.77
CA ASN A 92 -9.91 -2.51 6.25
C ASN A 92 -11.07 -2.55 7.26
N ALA A 93 -11.33 -3.71 7.86
CA ALA A 93 -12.34 -3.86 8.90
C ALA A 93 -12.01 -3.01 10.15
N ALA A 94 -10.75 -2.97 10.60
CA ALA A 94 -10.33 -2.15 11.73
C ALA A 94 -10.50 -0.64 11.46
N ILE A 95 -10.17 -0.17 10.25
CA ILE A 95 -10.39 1.21 9.83
C ILE A 95 -11.90 1.52 9.84
N TRP A 96 -12.71 0.65 9.28
CA TRP A 96 -14.17 0.83 9.26
C TRP A 96 -14.79 0.81 10.65
N GLU A 97 -14.32 -0.06 11.56
CA GLU A 97 -14.80 -0.13 12.93
C GLU A 97 -14.63 1.22 13.68
N GLU A 98 -13.51 1.90 13.43
CA GLU A 98 -13.29 3.22 14.04
C GLU A 98 -14.02 4.33 13.30
N THR A 99 -14.02 4.29 11.98
CA THR A 99 -14.62 5.36 11.18
C THR A 99 -16.15 5.36 11.23
N ILE A 100 -16.80 4.21 11.36
CA ILE A 100 -18.26 4.13 11.46
C ILE A 100 -18.81 4.80 12.74
N LYS A 101 -17.97 4.96 13.77
CA LYS A 101 -18.35 5.67 15.00
C LYS A 101 -18.52 7.17 14.78
N GLU A 102 -17.81 7.71 13.77
CA GLU A 102 -17.79 9.13 13.44
C GLU A 102 -18.56 9.43 12.14
N LYS A 103 -18.63 8.45 11.26
CA LYS A 103 -19.25 8.56 9.93
C LYS A 103 -20.36 7.53 9.78
N GLU A 104 -21.47 7.90 9.21
CA GLU A 104 -22.62 6.99 8.98
C GLU A 104 -22.44 6.05 7.78
N TYR A 105 -21.21 5.93 7.25
CA TYR A 105 -20.89 5.08 6.09
C TYR A 105 -19.47 4.49 6.20
N TYR A 106 -19.19 3.46 5.40
CA TYR A 106 -17.89 2.82 5.28
C TYR A 106 -17.10 3.48 4.13
N PRO A 107 -16.10 4.31 4.41
CA PRO A 107 -15.32 4.95 3.35
C PRO A 107 -14.50 3.92 2.55
N PRO A 108 -14.30 4.14 1.23
CA PRO A 108 -13.39 3.35 0.43
C PRO A 108 -11.97 3.35 1.00
N ILE A 109 -11.27 2.22 0.87
CA ILE A 109 -9.87 2.08 1.29
C ILE A 109 -9.07 1.60 0.09
N ILE A 110 -8.14 2.44 -0.35
CA ILE A 110 -7.21 2.16 -1.44
C ILE A 110 -5.98 1.49 -0.83
N ASN A 111 -5.88 0.19 -0.98
CA ASN A 111 -4.71 -0.55 -0.52
C ASN A 111 -3.63 -0.54 -1.60
N ILE A 112 -2.41 -0.14 -1.23
CA ILE A 112 -1.23 -0.16 -2.09
C ILE A 112 -0.22 -1.11 -1.45
N VAL A 113 0.22 -2.09 -2.19
CA VAL A 113 1.28 -3.01 -1.78
C VAL A 113 2.53 -2.68 -2.57
N PHE A 114 3.57 -2.30 -1.86
CA PHE A 114 4.86 -1.98 -2.43
C PHE A 114 5.78 -3.20 -2.23
N TYR A 115 6.08 -3.89 -3.33
CA TYR A 115 6.85 -5.13 -3.30
C TYR A 115 8.25 -4.94 -3.87
N HIS A 116 9.25 -5.35 -3.08
CA HIS A 116 10.66 -5.37 -3.48
C HIS A 116 11.37 -6.66 -3.05
N GLY A 117 10.59 -7.73 -2.79
CA GLY A 117 11.15 -9.02 -2.40
C GLY A 117 11.78 -9.79 -3.58
N LYS A 118 12.47 -10.89 -3.25
CA LYS A 118 13.04 -11.79 -4.27
C LYS A 118 11.93 -12.64 -4.91
N GLY A 119 11.90 -12.67 -6.23
CA GLY A 119 11.00 -13.50 -7.02
C GLY A 119 9.73 -12.81 -7.50
N ASP A 120 8.99 -13.52 -8.35
CA ASP A 120 7.78 -12.98 -8.97
C ASP A 120 6.60 -12.93 -8.03
N TRP A 121 5.84 -11.84 -8.06
CA TRP A 121 4.58 -11.73 -7.36
C TRP A 121 3.53 -12.67 -7.97
N ASN A 122 2.97 -13.58 -7.18
CA ASN A 122 1.97 -14.56 -7.63
C ASN A 122 0.69 -14.57 -6.79
N ILE A 123 0.49 -13.56 -5.94
CA ILE A 123 -0.74 -13.39 -5.15
C ILE A 123 -1.73 -12.58 -6.00
N PRO A 124 -2.99 -13.03 -6.12
CA PRO A 124 -4.00 -12.27 -6.86
C PRO A 124 -4.21 -10.88 -6.26
N THR A 125 -4.21 -9.84 -7.09
CA THR A 125 -4.47 -8.45 -6.66
C THR A 125 -5.96 -8.14 -6.48
N SER A 126 -6.82 -9.11 -6.82
CA SER A 126 -8.27 -9.03 -6.67
C SER A 126 -8.81 -10.32 -6.06
N LEU A 127 -9.61 -10.21 -5.02
CA LEU A 127 -10.28 -11.34 -4.36
C LEU A 127 -11.80 -11.11 -4.30
N PRO A 128 -12.56 -12.19 -4.31
CA PRO A 128 -12.16 -13.58 -4.49
C PRO A 128 -12.05 -13.94 -5.97
N VAL A 129 -11.28 -14.99 -6.25
CA VAL A 129 -11.33 -15.65 -7.56
C VAL A 129 -12.49 -16.65 -7.55
N VAL A 130 -13.68 -16.19 -7.90
CA VAL A 130 -14.91 -17.02 -7.85
C VAL A 130 -15.16 -17.63 -9.21
N LYS A 131 -15.16 -18.96 -9.29
CA LYS A 131 -15.51 -19.69 -10.53
C LYS A 131 -17.01 -19.69 -10.83
N ASN A 132 -17.85 -19.55 -9.78
CA ASN A 132 -19.30 -19.55 -9.93
C ASN A 132 -19.88 -18.17 -9.68
N THR A 133 -20.33 -17.49 -10.73
CA THR A 133 -20.86 -16.14 -10.68
C THR A 133 -22.07 -15.95 -9.74
N LYS A 134 -22.82 -17.03 -9.45
CA LYS A 134 -23.95 -16.96 -8.50
C LYS A 134 -23.49 -16.73 -7.07
N LEU A 135 -22.26 -17.11 -6.75
CA LEU A 135 -21.66 -16.94 -5.42
C LEU A 135 -20.95 -15.61 -5.24
N GLU A 136 -20.70 -14.87 -6.33
CA GLU A 136 -19.93 -13.62 -6.31
C GLU A 136 -20.54 -12.57 -5.35
N LYS A 137 -21.88 -12.48 -5.31
CA LYS A 137 -22.60 -11.55 -4.42
C LYS A 137 -22.47 -11.83 -2.92
N TYR A 138 -21.98 -13.02 -2.56
CA TYR A 138 -21.79 -13.42 -1.16
C TYR A 138 -20.33 -13.34 -0.71
N THR A 139 -19.47 -12.78 -1.54
CA THR A 139 -18.04 -12.70 -1.26
C THR A 139 -17.61 -11.28 -0.97
N SER A 140 -16.72 -11.12 0.00
CA SER A 140 -16.10 -9.83 0.27
C SER A 140 -15.12 -9.49 -0.87
N LYS A 141 -15.31 -8.35 -1.53
CA LYS A 141 -14.41 -7.90 -2.58
C LYS A 141 -13.22 -7.17 -1.96
N LEU A 142 -12.03 -7.54 -2.39
CA LEU A 142 -10.79 -6.83 -2.09
C LEU A 142 -10.05 -6.60 -3.40
N ASN A 143 -9.68 -5.35 -3.63
CA ASN A 143 -8.71 -5.00 -4.67
C ASN A 143 -7.56 -4.24 -4.01
N TYR A 144 -6.36 -4.41 -4.54
CA TYR A 144 -5.21 -3.61 -4.14
C TYR A 144 -4.31 -3.31 -5.34
N ILE A 145 -3.63 -2.19 -5.26
CA ILE A 145 -2.65 -1.76 -6.26
C ILE A 145 -1.31 -2.39 -5.88
N LEU A 146 -0.70 -3.11 -6.80
CA LEU A 146 0.62 -3.69 -6.63
C LEU A 146 1.65 -2.83 -7.35
N ILE A 147 2.63 -2.34 -6.60
CA ILE A 147 3.85 -1.73 -7.13
C ILE A 147 4.97 -2.76 -6.96
N ASP A 148 5.24 -3.51 -8.02
CA ASP A 148 6.28 -4.55 -8.05
C ASP A 148 7.55 -3.96 -8.67
N LEU A 149 8.53 -3.62 -7.82
CA LEU A 149 9.78 -3.00 -8.27
C LEU A 149 10.61 -3.89 -9.18
N ASN A 150 10.42 -5.21 -9.13
CA ASN A 150 11.13 -6.12 -10.03
C ASN A 150 10.69 -5.98 -11.49
N LYS A 151 9.50 -5.40 -11.71
CA LYS A 151 8.91 -5.22 -13.06
C LYS A 151 9.07 -3.82 -13.62
N ILE A 152 9.69 -2.92 -12.88
CA ILE A 152 9.88 -1.52 -13.29
C ILE A 152 11.36 -1.32 -13.56
N SER A 153 11.73 -0.81 -14.75
CA SER A 153 13.13 -0.53 -15.08
C SER A 153 13.67 0.65 -14.25
N ASP A 154 14.99 0.71 -14.09
CA ASP A 154 15.63 1.85 -13.41
C ASP A 154 15.42 3.13 -14.19
N GLU A 155 15.43 3.05 -15.52
CA GLU A 155 15.17 4.17 -16.42
C GLU A 155 13.76 4.73 -16.20
N ASP A 156 12.75 3.86 -16.05
CA ASP A 156 11.38 4.30 -15.78
C ASP A 156 11.28 4.93 -14.39
N ILE A 157 11.92 4.34 -13.37
CA ILE A 157 11.95 4.93 -12.03
C ILE A 157 12.59 6.32 -12.07
N ILE A 158 13.73 6.47 -12.73
CA ILE A 158 14.43 7.75 -12.86
C ILE A 158 13.56 8.78 -13.59
N SER A 159 12.99 8.41 -14.73
CA SER A 159 12.19 9.32 -15.53
C SER A 159 10.95 9.84 -14.81
N GLU A 160 10.28 8.97 -14.05
CA GLU A 160 9.04 9.30 -13.37
C GLU A 160 9.25 10.00 -12.01
N THR A 161 10.38 9.74 -11.33
CA THR A 161 10.63 10.26 -9.98
C THR A 161 11.70 11.34 -9.89
N HIS A 162 12.30 11.78 -11.00
CA HIS A 162 13.39 12.76 -11.03
C HIS A 162 13.06 14.10 -10.32
N GLN A 163 11.79 14.42 -10.14
CA GLN A 163 11.32 15.62 -9.45
C GLN A 163 11.54 15.56 -7.92
N ASP A 164 11.60 14.37 -7.33
CA ASP A 164 11.88 14.14 -5.90
C ASP A 164 13.05 13.18 -5.75
N ILE A 165 14.23 13.73 -5.54
CA ILE A 165 15.48 12.99 -5.44
C ILE A 165 15.47 11.99 -4.24
N CYS A 166 14.77 12.35 -3.16
CA CYS A 166 14.65 11.47 -2.00
C CYS A 166 13.79 10.25 -2.32
N MET A 167 12.69 10.44 -3.05
CA MET A 167 11.84 9.36 -3.51
C MET A 167 12.58 8.46 -4.51
N LEU A 168 13.27 9.06 -5.47
CA LEU A 168 14.10 8.34 -6.44
C LEU A 168 15.10 7.41 -5.74
N TRP A 169 15.91 7.96 -4.84
CA TRP A 169 16.89 7.18 -4.09
C TRP A 169 16.26 6.10 -3.22
N ALA A 170 15.12 6.39 -2.59
CA ALA A 170 14.41 5.41 -1.78
C ALA A 170 13.95 4.21 -2.61
N ILE A 171 13.33 4.46 -3.76
CA ILE A 171 12.83 3.39 -4.64
C ILE A 171 13.98 2.57 -5.22
N LEU A 172 15.03 3.20 -5.74
CA LEU A 172 16.20 2.50 -6.27
C LEU A 172 16.93 1.68 -5.19
N THR A 173 17.10 2.26 -3.99
CA THR A 173 17.72 1.54 -2.87
C THR A 173 16.91 0.31 -2.49
N MET A 174 15.59 0.43 -2.39
CA MET A 174 14.73 -0.72 -2.10
C MET A 174 14.77 -1.76 -3.19
N LYS A 175 14.76 -1.35 -4.46
CA LYS A 175 14.83 -2.28 -5.59
C LYS A 175 16.11 -3.12 -5.58
N HIS A 176 17.27 -2.50 -5.30
CA HIS A 176 18.59 -3.13 -5.38
C HIS A 176 19.16 -3.62 -4.04
N ILE A 177 18.34 -3.55 -2.96
CA ILE A 177 18.85 -3.87 -1.62
C ILE A 177 19.34 -5.32 -1.49
N PHE A 178 18.79 -6.23 -2.27
CA PHE A 178 19.18 -7.63 -2.26
C PHE A 178 20.32 -7.95 -3.23
N ASP A 179 20.66 -7.05 -4.15
CA ASP A 179 21.74 -7.27 -5.13
C ASP A 179 23.12 -7.20 -4.47
N SER A 180 23.26 -6.40 -3.41
CA SER A 180 24.54 -6.19 -2.71
C SER A 180 24.88 -7.29 -1.70
N ILE A 181 24.01 -8.27 -1.47
CA ILE A 181 24.21 -9.34 -0.48
C ILE A 181 24.82 -10.60 -1.14
N GLU A 182 24.85 -10.66 -2.46
CA GLU A 182 25.34 -11.82 -3.24
C GLU A 182 26.74 -11.62 -3.85
N SER A 183 27.45 -10.54 -3.50
CA SER A 183 28.82 -10.25 -3.97
C SER A 183 29.88 -10.47 -2.92
#